data_ffd339baf246a72f81a76098647c493c
#
_entry.id   ffd339baf246a72f81a76098647c493c
#
_cell.length_a   1.000
_cell.length_b   1.000
_cell.length_c   1.000
_cell.angle_alpha   90.00
_cell.angle_beta   90.00
_cell.angle_gamma   90.00
#
_symmetry.space_group_name_H-M   'P 1'
#
loop_
_entity.id
_entity.type
_entity.pdbx_description
1 polymer ?
#
loop_
_entity_poly.entity_id
_entity_poly.type
_entity_poly.pdbx_seq_one_letter_code
_entity_poly.pdbx_strand_id
1 'polypeptide(L)'
;QCRAGRRNVCRQVKARGSAIDGGWREYFAVPEHEVYVMPKELPFRDAALIEPFAIGGHCTARANIQGGETVLVLGSGTIGAVILQTLKVKGCRVMCADINPSSLERARGYGADAIVNTKEQDLKQAVQEFTNGAGVDVIFDSACYPGSLTALLEMGIPANGATIVPMGFCTAQEGITQAMINTRELSIIGTRMSCNQFQPTIERFARHEFQLDGMVSHYIPFDQVDQVFENIIHPPKDMKKMVILFDGE
;
A
#
# COMPACT_ATOMS: atom_id res chain seq x y z
N GLN A 1 23.81 -3.06 -3.64
CA GLN A 1 22.58 -2.68 -2.92
C GLN A 1 22.49 -3.43 -1.58
N CYS A 2 22.71 -4.75 -1.54
CA CYS A 2 22.66 -5.54 -0.30
C CYS A 2 23.61 -5.01 0.78
N ARG A 3 24.86 -4.68 0.42
CA ARG A 3 25.85 -4.09 1.35
C ARG A 3 25.45 -2.71 1.87
N ALA A 4 24.60 -2.00 1.12
CA ALA A 4 24.02 -0.72 1.52
C ALA A 4 22.67 -0.88 2.27
N GLY A 5 22.33 -2.08 2.72
CA GLY A 5 21.09 -2.37 3.44
C GLY A 5 19.82 -2.43 2.57
N ARG A 6 19.92 -2.27 1.26
CA ARG A 6 18.78 -2.25 0.32
C ARG A 6 18.59 -3.61 -0.36
N ARG A 7 18.23 -4.62 0.43
CA ARG A 7 18.10 -6.01 -0.03
C ARG A 7 16.97 -6.20 -1.06
N ASN A 8 15.89 -5.47 -0.94
CA ASN A 8 14.72 -5.51 -1.83
C ASN A 8 15.03 -5.18 -3.30
N VAL A 9 16.12 -4.46 -3.57
CA VAL A 9 16.57 -4.09 -4.92
C VAL A 9 17.93 -4.71 -5.28
N CYS A 10 18.28 -5.83 -4.66
CA CYS A 10 19.43 -6.65 -5.05
C CYS A 10 19.25 -7.15 -6.49
N ARG A 11 20.34 -7.17 -7.29
CA ARG A 11 20.29 -7.73 -8.65
C ARG A 11 19.95 -9.22 -8.69
N GLN A 12 20.22 -9.95 -7.60
CA GLN A 12 19.96 -11.38 -7.44
C GLN A 12 18.77 -11.65 -6.49
N VAL A 13 17.90 -10.66 -6.26
CA VAL A 13 16.75 -10.86 -5.38
C VAL A 13 15.85 -11.97 -5.93
N LYS A 14 15.50 -12.91 -5.05
CA LYS A 14 14.56 -13.99 -5.32
C LYS A 14 13.49 -13.93 -4.24
N ALA A 15 12.30 -13.45 -4.62
CA ALA A 15 11.17 -13.42 -3.70
C ALA A 15 10.57 -14.82 -3.56
N ARG A 16 10.34 -15.24 -2.31
CA ARG A 16 9.65 -16.50 -2.00
C ARG A 16 8.20 -16.44 -2.45
N GLY A 17 7.70 -17.52 -3.01
CA GLY A 17 6.36 -17.59 -3.57
C GLY A 17 6.24 -17.04 -5.00
N SER A 18 7.34 -16.48 -5.58
CA SER A 18 7.33 -16.07 -6.99
C SER A 18 8.56 -16.54 -7.77
N ALA A 19 9.76 -16.33 -7.25
CA ALA A 19 11.01 -16.74 -7.91
C ALA A 19 11.61 -18.03 -7.35
N ILE A 20 11.25 -18.38 -6.16
CA ILE A 20 11.56 -19.63 -5.45
C ILE A 20 10.34 -20.07 -4.67
N ASP A 21 10.34 -21.30 -4.16
CA ASP A 21 9.24 -21.88 -3.38
C ASP A 21 8.78 -20.97 -2.25
N GLY A 22 7.46 -20.90 -2.07
CA GLY A 22 6.78 -20.08 -1.06
C GLY A 22 6.35 -20.84 0.17
N GLY A 23 5.61 -20.17 1.04
CA GLY A 23 5.16 -20.65 2.34
C GLY A 23 3.79 -21.35 2.37
N TRP A 24 3.15 -21.64 1.22
CA TRP A 24 1.89 -22.41 1.18
C TRP A 24 2.18 -23.90 1.35
N ARG A 25 2.65 -24.26 2.53
CA ARG A 25 3.01 -25.62 2.94
C ARG A 25 3.08 -25.73 4.47
N GLU A 26 2.87 -26.90 5.00
CA GLU A 26 2.93 -27.19 6.45
C GLU A 26 4.30 -26.95 7.05
N TYR A 27 5.37 -27.28 6.31
CA TYR A 27 6.76 -27.13 6.74
C TYR A 27 7.56 -26.32 5.74
N PHE A 28 8.26 -25.31 6.23
CA PHE A 28 9.03 -24.42 5.38
C PHE A 28 10.36 -24.05 6.03
N ALA A 29 11.46 -24.45 5.37
CA ALA A 29 12.79 -24.08 5.83
C ALA A 29 13.20 -22.70 5.32
N VAL A 30 13.53 -21.81 6.24
CA VAL A 30 14.01 -20.45 5.94
C VAL A 30 15.29 -20.16 6.72
N PRO A 31 16.22 -19.33 6.20
CA PRO A 31 17.36 -18.86 6.95
C PRO A 31 16.94 -18.04 8.18
N GLU A 32 17.61 -18.21 9.31
CA GLU A 32 17.31 -17.53 10.57
C GLU A 32 17.21 -16.00 10.41
N HIS A 33 18.09 -15.40 9.59
CA HIS A 33 18.13 -13.95 9.36
C HIS A 33 16.94 -13.39 8.55
N GLU A 34 16.06 -14.25 8.03
CA GLU A 34 14.80 -13.90 7.38
C GLU A 34 13.58 -14.02 8.30
N VAL A 35 13.80 -14.47 9.55
CA VAL A 35 12.74 -14.70 10.54
C VAL A 35 12.68 -13.55 11.54
N TYR A 36 11.47 -13.15 11.90
CA TYR A 36 11.19 -12.14 12.92
C TYR A 36 10.34 -12.75 14.04
N VAL A 37 10.71 -12.46 15.28
CA VAL A 37 9.94 -12.88 16.44
C VAL A 37 8.72 -11.97 16.58
N MET A 38 7.55 -12.57 16.75
CA MET A 38 6.30 -11.83 16.97
C MET A 38 5.86 -11.88 18.43
N PRO A 39 5.08 -10.89 18.90
CA PRO A 39 4.40 -10.98 20.20
C PRO A 39 3.52 -12.23 20.26
N LYS A 40 3.54 -12.93 21.40
CA LYS A 40 2.77 -14.17 21.59
C LYS A 40 1.25 -13.94 21.57
N GLU A 41 0.84 -12.72 21.90
CA GLU A 41 -0.55 -12.30 21.98
C GLU A 41 -1.15 -11.95 20.61
N LEU A 42 -0.30 -11.80 19.56
CA LEU A 42 -0.77 -11.49 18.22
C LEU A 42 -1.23 -12.79 17.52
N PRO A 43 -2.52 -12.92 17.18
CA PRO A 43 -3.01 -14.08 16.44
C PRO A 43 -2.33 -14.22 15.08
N PHE A 44 -2.05 -15.43 14.62
CA PHE A 44 -1.40 -15.65 13.32
C PHE A 44 -2.19 -15.09 12.15
N ARG A 45 -3.53 -15.16 12.19
CA ARG A 45 -4.41 -14.56 11.18
C ARG A 45 -4.19 -13.05 11.02
N ASP A 46 -3.89 -12.34 12.11
CA ASP A 46 -3.60 -10.90 12.11
C ASP A 46 -2.13 -10.65 11.73
N ALA A 47 -1.22 -11.53 12.14
CA ALA A 47 0.19 -11.51 11.79
C ALA A 47 0.43 -11.60 10.26
N ALA A 48 -0.47 -12.25 9.52
CA ALA A 48 -0.45 -12.29 8.06
C ALA A 48 -0.54 -10.88 7.42
N LEU A 49 -1.00 -9.87 8.17
CA LEU A 49 -1.07 -8.48 7.71
C LEU A 49 0.25 -7.70 7.92
N ILE A 50 1.21 -8.23 8.70
CA ILE A 50 2.50 -7.55 8.94
C ILE A 50 3.23 -7.27 7.62
N GLU A 51 3.21 -8.21 6.66
CA GLU A 51 3.89 -8.02 5.36
C GLU A 51 3.30 -6.84 4.58
N PRO A 52 1.99 -6.75 4.29
CA PRO A 52 1.44 -5.60 3.60
C PRO A 52 1.63 -4.27 4.37
N PHE A 53 1.58 -4.27 5.70
CA PHE A 53 1.91 -3.08 6.48
C PHE A 53 3.41 -2.71 6.39
N ALA A 54 4.31 -3.69 6.28
CA ALA A 54 5.73 -3.44 6.03
C ALA A 54 5.95 -2.81 4.64
N ILE A 55 5.12 -3.14 3.63
CA ILE A 55 5.11 -2.42 2.34
C ILE A 55 4.69 -0.96 2.55
N GLY A 56 3.60 -0.70 3.29
CA GLY A 56 3.18 0.66 3.63
C GLY A 56 4.27 1.46 4.33
N GLY A 57 4.94 0.87 5.32
CA GLY A 57 6.10 1.44 6.00
C GLY A 57 7.25 1.75 5.04
N HIS A 58 7.55 0.86 4.09
CA HIS A 58 8.60 1.06 3.11
C HIS A 58 8.27 2.21 2.13
N CYS A 59 7.05 2.25 1.61
CA CYS A 59 6.62 3.29 0.68
C CYS A 59 6.67 4.68 1.32
N THR A 60 6.17 4.81 2.55
CA THR A 60 6.23 6.07 3.31
C THR A 60 7.66 6.49 3.66
N ALA A 61 8.55 5.54 3.96
CA ALA A 61 9.96 5.81 4.15
C ALA A 61 10.65 6.25 2.84
N ARG A 62 10.29 5.65 1.69
CA ARG A 62 10.78 6.06 0.37
C ARG A 62 10.35 7.48 -0.01
N ALA A 63 9.14 7.86 0.33
CA ALA A 63 8.63 9.22 0.15
C ALA A 63 9.18 10.22 1.18
N ASN A 64 10.00 9.76 2.12
CA ASN A 64 10.57 10.58 3.20
C ASN A 64 9.52 11.31 4.06
N ILE A 65 8.41 10.64 4.35
CA ILE A 65 7.33 11.21 5.18
C ILE A 65 7.83 11.52 6.58
N GLN A 66 7.71 12.78 6.99
CA GLN A 66 8.12 13.28 8.31
C GLN A 66 6.94 13.44 9.28
N GLY A 67 5.74 13.67 8.76
CA GLY A 67 4.52 13.97 9.49
C GLY A 67 4.01 15.38 9.20
N GLY A 68 2.67 15.51 9.11
CA GLY A 68 2.01 16.78 8.78
C GLY A 68 1.78 17.03 7.29
N GLU A 69 2.35 16.22 6.40
CA GLU A 69 2.13 16.35 4.96
C GLU A 69 0.66 16.10 4.60
N THR A 70 0.21 16.83 3.55
CA THR A 70 -1.07 16.57 2.90
C THR A 70 -0.88 15.54 1.79
N VAL A 71 -1.56 14.41 1.90
CA VAL A 71 -1.31 13.24 1.07
C VAL A 71 -2.57 12.79 0.33
N LEU A 72 -2.42 12.45 -0.95
CA LEU A 72 -3.41 11.71 -1.72
C LEU A 72 -3.01 10.24 -1.82
N VAL A 73 -3.90 9.33 -1.41
CA VAL A 73 -3.82 7.90 -1.70
C VAL A 73 -4.83 7.59 -2.80
N LEU A 74 -4.34 7.33 -4.01
CA LEU A 74 -5.15 6.92 -5.15
C LEU A 74 -5.27 5.39 -5.16
N GLY A 75 -6.48 4.88 -5.03
CA GLY A 75 -6.78 3.48 -4.79
C GLY A 75 -6.84 3.15 -3.29
N SER A 76 -8.01 2.70 -2.82
CA SER A 76 -8.27 2.38 -1.40
C SER A 76 -8.46 0.87 -1.16
N GLY A 77 -7.81 0.04 -2.00
CA GLY A 77 -7.69 -1.41 -1.81
C GLY A 77 -6.81 -1.75 -0.61
N THR A 78 -6.35 -3.00 -0.51
CA THR A 78 -5.50 -3.45 0.61
C THR A 78 -4.24 -2.59 0.77
N ILE A 79 -3.54 -2.28 -0.33
CA ILE A 79 -2.30 -1.49 -0.28
C ILE A 79 -2.58 -0.03 0.08
N GLY A 80 -3.62 0.59 -0.51
CA GLY A 80 -4.02 1.95 -0.13
C GLY A 80 -4.41 2.05 1.34
N ALA A 81 -5.12 1.05 1.88
CA ALA A 81 -5.52 1.01 3.29
C ALA A 81 -4.31 0.92 4.26
N VAL A 82 -3.29 0.10 3.96
CA VAL A 82 -2.09 0.03 4.81
C VAL A 82 -1.24 1.30 4.72
N ILE A 83 -1.19 1.95 3.54
CA ILE A 83 -0.53 3.24 3.37
C ILE A 83 -1.26 4.32 4.19
N LEU A 84 -2.59 4.43 4.02
CA LEU A 84 -3.42 5.36 4.80
C LEU A 84 -3.14 5.25 6.29
N GLN A 85 -3.25 4.05 6.86
CA GLN A 85 -3.04 3.86 8.29
C GLN A 85 -1.61 4.19 8.71
N THR A 86 -0.61 3.82 7.90
CA THR A 86 0.79 4.18 8.17
C THR A 86 1.00 5.71 8.18
N LEU A 87 0.34 6.43 7.27
CA LEU A 87 0.37 7.90 7.21
C LEU A 87 -0.34 8.53 8.41
N LYS A 88 -1.49 7.96 8.82
CA LYS A 88 -2.23 8.48 10.01
C LYS A 88 -1.42 8.32 11.28
N VAL A 89 -0.72 7.20 11.48
CA VAL A 89 0.22 7.02 12.62
C VAL A 89 1.34 8.06 12.59
N LYS A 90 1.73 8.54 11.41
CA LYS A 90 2.74 9.61 11.26
C LYS A 90 2.18 11.03 11.38
N GLY A 91 0.86 11.19 11.55
CA GLY A 91 0.22 12.50 11.69
C GLY A 91 -0.02 13.24 10.38
N CYS A 92 -0.03 12.56 9.23
CA CYS A 92 -0.35 13.16 7.95
C CYS A 92 -1.86 13.46 7.82
N ARG A 93 -2.18 14.43 6.98
CA ARG A 93 -3.54 14.72 6.53
C ARG A 93 -3.78 13.98 5.20
N VAL A 94 -4.71 13.02 5.18
CA VAL A 94 -4.84 12.05 4.09
C VAL A 94 -6.21 12.11 3.41
N MET A 95 -6.21 12.33 2.09
CA MET A 95 -7.35 12.10 1.21
C MET A 95 -7.20 10.75 0.53
N CYS A 96 -8.28 9.94 0.50
CA CYS A 96 -8.34 8.69 -0.23
C CYS A 96 -9.29 8.81 -1.42
N ALA A 97 -8.86 8.38 -2.60
CA ALA A 97 -9.67 8.36 -3.81
C ALA A 97 -9.80 6.93 -4.35
N ASP A 98 -11.00 6.52 -4.71
CA ASP A 98 -11.30 5.20 -5.29
C ASP A 98 -12.57 5.28 -6.13
N ILE A 99 -12.80 4.25 -6.95
CA ILE A 99 -14.07 4.07 -7.69
C ILE A 99 -15.08 3.21 -6.92
N ASN A 100 -14.66 2.55 -5.84
CA ASN A 100 -15.48 1.61 -5.08
C ASN A 100 -15.94 2.23 -3.74
N PRO A 101 -17.26 2.49 -3.57
CA PRO A 101 -17.77 3.10 -2.35
C PRO A 101 -17.42 2.32 -1.08
N SER A 102 -17.43 0.98 -1.12
CA SER A 102 -17.12 0.16 0.07
C SER A 102 -15.65 0.28 0.50
N SER A 103 -14.73 0.53 -0.44
CA SER A 103 -13.32 0.80 -0.15
C SER A 103 -13.15 2.17 0.50
N LEU A 104 -13.89 3.17 0.04
CA LEU A 104 -13.88 4.52 0.58
C LEU A 104 -14.45 4.58 2.00
N GLU A 105 -15.55 3.88 2.27
CA GLU A 105 -16.11 3.81 3.63
C GLU A 105 -15.13 3.16 4.62
N ARG A 106 -14.42 2.10 4.19
CA ARG A 106 -13.33 1.55 5.02
C ARG A 106 -12.20 2.55 5.22
N ALA A 107 -11.79 3.27 4.17
CA ALA A 107 -10.76 4.31 4.30
C ALA A 107 -11.19 5.39 5.30
N ARG A 108 -12.47 5.78 5.31
CA ARG A 108 -13.03 6.67 6.34
C ARG A 108 -12.91 6.07 7.73
N GLY A 109 -13.27 4.77 7.89
CA GLY A 109 -13.12 4.06 9.16
C GLY A 109 -11.67 4.00 9.66
N TYR A 110 -10.69 3.91 8.75
CA TYR A 110 -9.26 3.92 9.07
C TYR A 110 -8.68 5.35 9.26
N GLY A 111 -9.53 6.36 9.29
CA GLY A 111 -9.13 7.73 9.63
C GLY A 111 -8.72 8.60 8.43
N ALA A 112 -9.17 8.31 7.21
CA ALA A 112 -9.01 9.24 6.10
C ALA A 112 -9.72 10.57 6.42
N ASP A 113 -9.02 11.70 6.22
CA ASP A 113 -9.56 13.04 6.48
C ASP A 113 -10.56 13.47 5.39
N ALA A 114 -10.43 12.91 4.19
CA ALA A 114 -11.38 13.06 3.10
C ALA A 114 -11.42 11.80 2.23
N ILE A 115 -12.56 11.54 1.59
CA ILE A 115 -12.71 10.48 0.61
C ILE A 115 -13.35 11.03 -0.67
N VAL A 116 -12.94 10.49 -1.83
CA VAL A 116 -13.44 10.91 -3.16
C VAL A 116 -13.79 9.68 -4.00
N ASN A 117 -15.05 9.57 -4.41
CA ASN A 117 -15.44 8.61 -5.44
C ASN A 117 -15.19 9.20 -6.81
N THR A 118 -14.13 8.78 -7.48
CA THR A 118 -13.72 9.35 -8.78
C THR A 118 -14.63 9.00 -9.96
N LYS A 119 -15.66 8.14 -9.75
CA LYS A 119 -16.75 7.94 -10.72
C LYS A 119 -17.84 9.00 -10.62
N GLU A 120 -17.96 9.64 -9.49
CA GLU A 120 -19.09 10.54 -9.17
C GLU A 120 -18.63 11.98 -8.91
N GLN A 121 -17.36 12.16 -8.55
CA GLN A 121 -16.79 13.43 -8.11
C GLN A 121 -15.55 13.79 -8.94
N ASP A 122 -15.34 15.07 -9.16
CA ASP A 122 -14.13 15.60 -9.79
C ASP A 122 -12.97 15.59 -8.78
N LEU A 123 -11.96 14.76 -9.05
CA LEU A 123 -10.79 14.62 -8.20
C LEU A 123 -10.00 15.93 -8.06
N LYS A 124 -9.88 16.71 -9.17
CA LYS A 124 -9.15 17.99 -9.14
C LYS A 124 -9.84 18.99 -8.23
N GLN A 125 -11.15 19.13 -8.36
CA GLN A 125 -11.93 20.02 -7.49
C GLN A 125 -11.82 19.59 -6.03
N ALA A 126 -11.98 18.30 -5.72
CA ALA A 126 -11.88 17.77 -4.37
C ALA A 126 -10.51 18.04 -3.75
N VAL A 127 -9.42 17.86 -4.51
CA VAL A 127 -8.05 18.17 -4.02
C VAL A 127 -7.89 19.67 -3.81
N GLN A 128 -8.39 20.52 -4.70
CA GLN A 128 -8.32 21.97 -4.53
C GLN A 128 -9.04 22.44 -3.24
N GLU A 129 -10.22 21.91 -2.98
CA GLU A 129 -10.97 22.19 -1.75
C GLU A 129 -10.23 21.68 -0.50
N PHE A 130 -9.73 20.44 -0.56
CA PHE A 130 -8.99 19.83 0.54
C PHE A 130 -7.68 20.57 0.88
N THR A 131 -7.01 21.15 -0.11
CA THR A 131 -5.69 21.77 0.04
C THR A 131 -5.73 23.30 -0.03
N ASN A 132 -6.90 23.92 -0.11
CA ASN A 132 -7.08 25.36 -0.37
C ASN A 132 -6.32 25.82 -1.63
N GLY A 133 -6.32 24.97 -2.67
CA GLY A 133 -5.68 25.26 -3.96
C GLY A 133 -4.17 24.97 -4.03
N ALA A 134 -3.52 24.58 -2.93
CA ALA A 134 -2.06 24.34 -2.91
C ALA A 134 -1.64 23.06 -3.64
N GLY A 135 -2.52 22.07 -3.80
CA GLY A 135 -2.19 20.70 -4.22
C GLY A 135 -1.68 19.86 -3.04
N VAL A 136 -1.40 18.58 -3.28
CA VAL A 136 -0.91 17.66 -2.25
C VAL A 136 0.61 17.53 -2.27
N ASP A 137 1.21 17.39 -1.09
CA ASP A 137 2.66 17.26 -0.93
C ASP A 137 3.17 15.88 -1.41
N VAL A 138 2.34 14.83 -1.22
CA VAL A 138 2.71 13.47 -1.61
C VAL A 138 1.52 12.74 -2.22
N ILE A 139 1.79 11.95 -3.26
CA ILE A 139 0.81 11.05 -3.88
C ILE A 139 1.32 9.61 -3.81
N PHE A 140 0.51 8.71 -3.28
CA PHE A 140 0.71 7.26 -3.43
C PHE A 140 -0.32 6.74 -4.44
N ASP A 141 0.15 6.34 -5.63
CA ASP A 141 -0.71 5.73 -6.64
C ASP A 141 -0.70 4.21 -6.50
N SER A 142 -1.67 3.69 -5.77
CA SER A 142 -1.91 2.26 -5.61
C SER A 142 -3.03 1.72 -6.51
N ALA A 143 -3.70 2.58 -7.27
CA ALA A 143 -4.68 2.18 -8.28
C ALA A 143 -4.02 1.66 -9.56
N CYS A 144 -2.90 2.24 -9.94
CA CYS A 144 -1.99 1.77 -10.99
C CYS A 144 -2.66 1.48 -12.34
N TYR A 145 -3.65 2.30 -12.73
CA TYR A 145 -4.26 2.17 -14.05
C TYR A 145 -3.40 2.86 -15.13
N PRO A 146 -3.47 2.40 -16.39
CA PRO A 146 -2.74 3.02 -17.48
C PRO A 146 -3.03 4.52 -17.61
N GLY A 147 -1.98 5.36 -17.63
CA GLY A 147 -2.10 6.81 -17.71
C GLY A 147 -2.38 7.52 -16.39
N SER A 148 -2.41 6.83 -15.26
CA SER A 148 -2.70 7.46 -13.96
C SER A 148 -1.74 8.58 -13.59
N LEU A 149 -0.43 8.39 -13.81
CA LEU A 149 0.57 9.41 -13.53
C LEU A 149 0.40 10.64 -14.43
N THR A 150 0.17 10.41 -15.74
CA THR A 150 -0.07 11.47 -16.70
C THR A 150 -1.30 12.29 -16.28
N ALA A 151 -2.40 11.63 -15.96
CA ALA A 151 -3.64 12.27 -15.53
C ALA A 151 -3.45 13.13 -14.26
N LEU A 152 -2.75 12.61 -13.26
CA LEU A 152 -2.46 13.37 -12.02
C LEU A 152 -1.66 14.66 -12.30
N LEU A 153 -0.69 14.58 -13.20
CA LEU A 153 0.14 15.74 -13.58
C LEU A 153 -0.65 16.79 -14.41
N GLU A 154 -1.45 16.33 -15.38
CA GLU A 154 -2.28 17.20 -16.23
C GLU A 154 -3.39 17.90 -15.43
N MET A 155 -4.00 17.20 -14.49
CA MET A 155 -4.98 17.80 -13.57
C MET A 155 -4.37 18.81 -12.61
N GLY A 156 -3.05 18.82 -12.42
CA GLY A 156 -2.38 19.71 -11.48
C GLY A 156 -2.59 19.31 -10.01
N ILE A 157 -2.74 18.01 -9.73
CA ILE A 157 -2.96 17.46 -8.39
C ILE A 157 -1.77 17.68 -7.45
N PRO A 158 -0.49 17.41 -7.86
CA PRO A 158 0.65 17.63 -6.97
C PRO A 158 0.92 19.11 -6.74
N ALA A 159 1.30 19.48 -5.52
CA ALA A 159 1.89 20.78 -5.21
C ALA A 159 3.27 20.94 -5.88
N ASN A 160 3.82 22.16 -5.88
CA ASN A 160 5.21 22.34 -6.27
C ASN A 160 6.14 21.67 -5.25
N GLY A 161 7.17 20.97 -5.71
CA GLY A 161 8.07 20.17 -4.87
C GLY A 161 7.50 18.83 -4.42
N ALA A 162 6.31 18.46 -4.87
CA ALA A 162 5.63 17.23 -4.44
C ALA A 162 6.36 15.95 -4.83
N THR A 163 6.11 14.90 -4.06
CA THR A 163 6.61 13.54 -4.31
C THR A 163 5.49 12.62 -4.80
N ILE A 164 5.72 11.89 -5.88
CA ILE A 164 4.78 10.90 -6.42
C ILE A 164 5.41 9.51 -6.32
N VAL A 165 4.69 8.57 -5.72
CA VAL A 165 5.13 7.17 -5.52
C VAL A 165 4.19 6.25 -6.30
N PRO A 166 4.52 5.88 -7.55
CA PRO A 166 3.79 4.85 -8.28
C PRO A 166 4.11 3.48 -7.65
N MET A 167 3.07 2.68 -7.43
CA MET A 167 3.20 1.42 -6.69
C MET A 167 2.98 0.17 -7.54
N GLY A 168 2.41 0.34 -8.73
CA GLY A 168 2.08 -0.77 -9.61
C GLY A 168 3.21 -1.16 -10.56
N PHE A 169 2.93 -2.23 -11.30
CA PHE A 169 3.79 -2.75 -12.36
C PHE A 169 3.11 -2.56 -13.73
N CYS A 170 2.40 -1.45 -13.93
CA CYS A 170 1.80 -1.12 -15.21
C CYS A 170 2.90 -0.95 -16.27
N THR A 171 2.74 -1.62 -17.40
CA THR A 171 3.68 -1.54 -18.54
C THR A 171 3.20 -0.61 -19.64
N ALA A 172 2.04 0.03 -19.47
CA ALA A 172 1.55 1.01 -20.39
C ALA A 172 2.45 2.25 -20.41
N GLN A 173 2.57 2.87 -21.58
CA GLN A 173 3.36 4.08 -21.72
C GLN A 173 2.64 5.27 -21.07
N GLU A 174 3.39 6.04 -20.26
CA GLU A 174 2.94 7.30 -19.68
C GLU A 174 3.36 8.48 -20.56
N GLY A 175 2.47 9.48 -20.70
CA GLY A 175 2.72 10.70 -21.46
C GLY A 175 3.49 11.79 -20.70
N ILE A 176 4.38 11.41 -19.77
CA ILE A 176 5.09 12.35 -18.89
C ILE A 176 6.25 13.02 -19.66
N THR A 177 6.29 14.34 -19.66
CA THR A 177 7.39 15.13 -20.23
C THR A 177 8.32 15.65 -19.13
N GLN A 178 9.58 15.96 -19.49
CA GLN A 178 10.52 16.61 -18.55
C GLN A 178 9.98 17.94 -18.04
N ALA A 179 9.26 18.69 -18.87
CA ALA A 179 8.66 19.95 -18.47
C ALA A 179 7.64 19.79 -17.35
N MET A 180 6.80 18.74 -17.40
CA MET A 180 5.82 18.46 -16.34
C MET A 180 6.48 18.22 -14.97
N ILE A 181 7.68 17.67 -14.96
CA ILE A 181 8.47 17.42 -13.74
C ILE A 181 9.21 18.68 -13.31
N ASN A 182 10.01 19.26 -14.21
CA ASN A 182 10.99 20.29 -13.86
C ASN A 182 10.35 21.64 -13.50
N THR A 183 9.23 22.01 -14.18
CA THR A 183 8.54 23.30 -13.89
C THR A 183 7.99 23.39 -12.48
N ARG A 184 7.76 22.26 -11.82
CA ARG A 184 7.25 22.16 -10.45
C ARG A 184 8.18 21.46 -9.48
N GLU A 185 9.42 21.14 -9.92
CA GLU A 185 10.45 20.46 -9.11
C GLU A 185 9.91 19.16 -8.46
N LEU A 186 9.18 18.35 -9.24
CA LEU A 186 8.55 17.13 -8.73
C LEU A 186 9.55 15.98 -8.59
N SER A 187 9.31 15.12 -7.60
CA SER A 187 10.02 13.86 -7.43
C SER A 187 9.11 12.67 -7.78
N ILE A 188 9.53 11.79 -8.70
CA ILE A 188 8.85 10.52 -8.97
C ILE A 188 9.73 9.40 -8.44
N ILE A 189 9.26 8.68 -7.40
CA ILE A 189 10.06 7.74 -6.63
C ILE A 189 9.51 6.33 -6.74
N GLY A 190 10.24 5.44 -7.39
CA GLY A 190 9.90 4.01 -7.43
C GLY A 190 10.02 3.33 -6.07
N THR A 191 9.12 2.39 -5.81
CA THR A 191 9.12 1.52 -4.64
C THR A 191 9.05 0.06 -5.05
N ARG A 192 9.54 -0.84 -4.21
CA ARG A 192 9.49 -2.29 -4.46
C ARG A 192 9.54 -3.07 -3.16
N MET A 193 8.55 -3.97 -2.94
CA MET A 193 8.50 -4.84 -1.77
C MET A 193 8.63 -4.05 -0.45
N SER A 194 9.32 -4.60 0.53
CA SER A 194 9.70 -3.89 1.76
C SER A 194 11.19 -4.10 2.08
N CYS A 195 11.78 -3.18 2.82
CA CYS A 195 13.16 -3.28 3.28
C CYS A 195 13.28 -2.67 4.67
N ASN A 196 13.77 -3.44 5.63
CA ASN A 196 13.97 -3.02 7.03
C ASN A 196 12.68 -2.52 7.73
N GLN A 197 11.50 -2.97 7.29
CA GLN A 197 10.22 -2.51 7.83
C GLN A 197 9.46 -3.57 8.63
N PHE A 198 9.88 -4.84 8.60
CA PHE A 198 9.18 -5.88 9.37
C PHE A 198 9.25 -5.60 10.87
N GLN A 199 10.43 -5.38 11.43
CA GLN A 199 10.58 -5.14 12.87
C GLN A 199 9.82 -3.89 13.34
N PRO A 200 9.95 -2.71 12.71
CA PRO A 200 9.14 -1.54 13.09
C PRO A 200 7.63 -1.77 12.97
N THR A 201 7.20 -2.57 11.97
CA THR A 201 5.78 -2.90 11.79
C THR A 201 5.29 -3.81 12.91
N ILE A 202 6.04 -4.85 13.28
CA ILE A 202 5.72 -5.74 14.41
C ILE A 202 5.55 -4.95 15.71
N GLU A 203 6.44 -4.01 15.98
CA GLU A 203 6.38 -3.14 17.15
C GLU A 203 5.10 -2.28 17.17
N ARG A 204 4.65 -1.80 16.00
CA ARG A 204 3.38 -1.06 15.87
C ARG A 204 2.16 -1.94 16.06
N PHE A 205 2.20 -3.19 15.56
CA PHE A 205 1.16 -4.18 15.84
C PHE A 205 1.07 -4.47 17.34
N ALA A 206 2.19 -4.63 18.02
CA ALA A 206 2.24 -4.84 19.46
C ALA A 206 1.65 -3.66 20.27
N ARG A 207 1.72 -2.44 19.73
CA ARG A 207 1.14 -1.23 20.32
C ARG A 207 -0.29 -0.94 19.86
N HIS A 208 -0.90 -1.84 19.05
CA HIS A 208 -2.24 -1.67 18.48
C HIS A 208 -2.42 -0.34 17.72
N GLU A 209 -1.39 0.11 17.00
CA GLU A 209 -1.43 1.37 16.25
C GLU A 209 -2.24 1.25 14.95
N PHE A 210 -2.61 0.05 14.53
CA PHE A 210 -3.36 -0.21 13.31
C PHE A 210 -4.74 -0.83 13.59
N GLN A 211 -5.71 -0.47 12.77
CA GLN A 211 -7.05 -1.06 12.77
C GLN A 211 -7.08 -2.20 11.76
N LEU A 212 -7.27 -3.44 12.23
CA LEU A 212 -7.22 -4.62 11.37
C LEU A 212 -8.60 -5.06 10.87
N ASP A 213 -9.68 -4.61 11.52
CA ASP A 213 -11.04 -4.95 11.16
C ASP A 213 -11.36 -4.53 9.71
N GLY A 214 -11.92 -5.46 8.94
CA GLY A 214 -12.26 -5.24 7.54
C GLY A 214 -11.08 -5.26 6.56
N MET A 215 -9.84 -5.50 7.02
CA MET A 215 -8.67 -5.69 6.15
C MET A 215 -8.72 -7.04 5.42
N VAL A 216 -9.11 -8.09 6.11
CA VAL A 216 -9.28 -9.43 5.55
C VAL A 216 -10.77 -9.69 5.33
N SER A 217 -11.13 -10.13 4.12
CA SER A 217 -12.50 -10.45 3.76
C SER A 217 -12.80 -11.96 3.83
N HIS A 218 -11.78 -12.79 3.63
CA HIS A 218 -11.96 -14.24 3.59
C HIS A 218 -10.79 -14.92 4.30
N TYR A 219 -11.14 -15.86 5.18
CA TYR A 219 -10.22 -16.81 5.78
C TYR A 219 -10.49 -18.18 5.17
N ILE A 220 -9.47 -18.80 4.59
CA ILE A 220 -9.61 -20.06 3.86
C ILE A 220 -8.72 -21.09 4.55
N PRO A 221 -9.28 -22.22 5.04
CA PRO A 221 -8.49 -23.31 5.58
C PRO A 221 -7.50 -23.86 4.53
N PHE A 222 -6.33 -24.30 4.97
CA PHE A 222 -5.27 -24.75 4.07
C PHE A 222 -5.68 -25.94 3.22
N ASP A 223 -6.51 -26.85 3.73
CA ASP A 223 -7.08 -27.98 2.99
C ASP A 223 -8.04 -27.56 1.86
N GLN A 224 -8.46 -26.29 1.84
CA GLN A 224 -9.31 -25.68 0.81
C GLN A 224 -8.56 -24.67 -0.05
N VAL A 225 -7.22 -24.73 -0.09
CA VAL A 225 -6.37 -23.75 -0.80
C VAL A 225 -6.70 -23.60 -2.29
N ASP A 226 -7.25 -24.64 -2.94
CA ASP A 226 -7.71 -24.59 -4.33
C ASP A 226 -8.79 -23.51 -4.55
N GLN A 227 -9.63 -23.24 -3.56
CA GLN A 227 -10.64 -22.18 -3.61
C GLN A 227 -10.01 -20.77 -3.71
N VAL A 228 -8.77 -20.60 -3.25
CA VAL A 228 -8.05 -19.32 -3.38
C VAL A 228 -7.86 -18.96 -4.85
N PHE A 229 -7.48 -19.94 -5.68
CA PHE A 229 -7.28 -19.73 -7.12
C PHE A 229 -8.60 -19.45 -7.83
N GLU A 230 -9.65 -20.18 -7.50
CA GLU A 230 -11.00 -19.91 -8.02
C GLU A 230 -11.48 -18.52 -7.65
N ASN A 231 -11.28 -18.08 -6.40
CA ASN A 231 -11.64 -16.75 -5.94
C ASN A 231 -10.79 -15.62 -6.57
N ILE A 232 -9.56 -15.91 -7.02
CA ILE A 232 -8.74 -14.95 -7.75
C ILE A 232 -9.24 -14.81 -9.20
N ILE A 233 -9.60 -15.91 -9.85
CA ILE A 233 -10.09 -15.94 -11.23
C ILE A 233 -11.52 -15.38 -11.30
N HIS A 234 -12.36 -15.74 -10.34
CA HIS A 234 -13.76 -15.35 -10.24
C HIS A 234 -14.02 -14.65 -8.88
N PRO A 235 -13.53 -13.40 -8.69
CA PRO A 235 -13.57 -12.76 -7.39
C PRO A 235 -14.99 -12.55 -6.89
N PRO A 236 -15.32 -12.96 -5.66
CA PRO A 236 -16.55 -12.55 -4.99
C PRO A 236 -16.66 -11.03 -4.94
N LYS A 237 -17.89 -10.50 -4.99
CA LYS A 237 -18.16 -9.05 -5.08
C LYS A 237 -17.43 -8.22 -4.00
N ASP A 238 -17.27 -8.79 -2.81
CA ASP A 238 -16.69 -8.10 -1.65
C ASP A 238 -15.28 -8.58 -1.31
N MET A 239 -14.62 -9.30 -2.23
CA MET A 239 -13.27 -9.79 -2.01
C MET A 239 -12.28 -8.63 -1.87
N LYS A 240 -11.48 -8.69 -0.81
CA LYS A 240 -10.42 -7.73 -0.51
C LYS A 240 -9.06 -8.44 -0.40
N LYS A 241 -8.82 -9.05 0.75
CA LYS A 241 -7.67 -9.89 1.03
C LYS A 241 -8.15 -11.22 1.57
N MET A 242 -7.56 -12.29 1.07
CA MET A 242 -7.72 -13.64 1.62
C MET A 242 -6.52 -13.97 2.48
N VAL A 243 -6.75 -14.67 3.57
CA VAL A 243 -5.72 -15.26 4.42
C VAL A 243 -5.95 -16.76 4.50
N ILE A 244 -4.91 -17.54 4.25
CA ILE A 244 -4.94 -18.99 4.39
C ILE A 244 -4.58 -19.33 5.83
N LEU A 245 -5.43 -20.12 6.48
CA LEU A 245 -5.22 -20.57 7.85
C LEU A 245 -4.71 -22.01 7.86
N PHE A 246 -3.66 -22.26 8.62
CA PHE A 246 -3.13 -23.59 8.93
C PHE A 246 -3.67 -23.99 10.31
N ASP A 247 -4.15 -25.22 10.42
CA ASP A 247 -4.63 -25.91 11.63
C ASP A 247 -5.07 -25.05 12.86
N GLY A 248 -6.36 -24.95 13.04
CA GLY A 248 -6.96 -24.62 14.37
C GLY A 248 -7.06 -23.14 14.73
N GLU A 249 -6.86 -22.22 13.77
CA GLU A 249 -7.13 -20.79 13.99
C GLU A 249 -8.37 -20.28 13.27
#